data_adc28087f259050a9757111a017ffdea
#
_entry.id   adc28087f259050a9757111a017ffdea
#
_cell.length_a   1.000
_cell.length_b   1.000
_cell.length_c   1.000
_cell.angle_alpha   90.00
_cell.angle_beta   90.00
_cell.angle_gamma   90.00
#
_symmetry.space_group_name_H-M   'P 1'
#
loop_
_entity.id
_entity.type
_entity.pdbx_description
1 polymer ?
#
loop_
_entity_poly.entity_id
_entity_poly.type
_entity_poly.pdbx_seq_one_letter_code
_entity_poly.pdbx_strand_id
1 'polypeptide(L)'
;MSNFTTETYTLKREILSFTNKISNKLSKPEKKFIADITYGMLAAGSCLLTDVVDQLHEDTKKVNSVERLTRHLNKGTPNHALNSYLNIIRKWTPDEPVIHIDDSDIVKPHGYKFEALGTVRDGSKSSNTKNVIEKGYHITEACVITKSNHPVSIFSRIHSSQEKGFTSTNDITFNAMERGKAMFGKATFVMDRGYDDNKMFLKLDELKQDYVIRLTAKRKLLFHNKWVPATELRNRRKGKIKTPVIYKGKQRDAYLSHVKVKITASRKDVYLVLVYGITEHPMMLVTNKELKSKDDVIRIARLYFSRWRIEEYFRCKKQVFQFENFRVRKLKSINALNFYITLCMAFLALVSMKPETSALKFSILRKANPVKEKVNFYYYRLAKGISGILSYAKEGVRLWFKTKRPTYRQLRFKLIYK
;
A
#
# COMPACT_ATOMS: atom_id res chain seq x y z
N MET A 1 12.55 11.07 -33.43
CA MET A 1 11.37 10.17 -33.31
C MET A 1 11.71 8.74 -32.88
N SER A 2 12.94 8.20 -33.12
CA SER A 2 13.33 6.82 -32.75
C SER A 2 13.33 6.48 -31.25
N ASN A 3 13.59 7.45 -30.38
CA ASN A 3 13.73 7.21 -28.96
C ASN A 3 12.41 6.85 -28.24
N PHE A 4 11.27 7.37 -28.69
CA PHE A 4 9.97 7.10 -28.03
C PHE A 4 9.49 5.65 -28.24
N THR A 5 9.74 5.09 -29.41
CA THR A 5 9.36 3.69 -29.71
C THR A 5 10.14 2.71 -28.83
N THR A 6 11.41 3.00 -28.56
CA THR A 6 12.28 2.17 -27.71
C THR A 6 11.88 2.23 -26.24
N GLU A 7 11.56 3.42 -25.70
CA GLU A 7 11.13 3.58 -24.30
C GLU A 7 9.79 2.88 -24.07
N THR A 8 8.79 3.09 -24.95
CA THR A 8 7.49 2.43 -24.91
C THR A 8 7.62 0.90 -24.99
N TYR A 9 8.45 0.40 -25.89
CA TYR A 9 8.71 -1.04 -26.00
C TYR A 9 9.33 -1.61 -24.73
N THR A 10 10.38 -0.97 -24.23
CA THR A 10 11.07 -1.40 -22.99
C THR A 10 10.11 -1.43 -21.81
N LEU A 11 9.27 -0.39 -21.65
CA LEU A 11 8.30 -0.33 -20.56
C LEU A 11 7.23 -1.41 -20.68
N LYS A 12 6.69 -1.66 -21.88
CA LYS A 12 5.74 -2.77 -22.12
C LYS A 12 6.37 -4.12 -21.78
N ARG A 13 7.61 -4.36 -22.15
CA ARG A 13 8.34 -5.59 -21.84
C ARG A 13 8.50 -5.77 -20.33
N GLU A 14 8.82 -4.72 -19.60
CA GLU A 14 8.94 -4.77 -18.12
C GLU A 14 7.58 -5.08 -17.46
N ILE A 15 6.49 -4.45 -17.91
CA ILE A 15 5.13 -4.73 -17.42
C ILE A 15 4.77 -6.20 -17.70
N LEU A 16 5.02 -6.70 -18.90
CA LEU A 16 4.76 -8.09 -19.27
C LEU A 16 5.63 -9.07 -18.48
N SER A 17 6.92 -8.77 -18.29
CA SER A 17 7.80 -9.58 -17.45
C SER A 17 7.28 -9.67 -16.01
N PHE A 18 6.83 -8.57 -15.45
CA PHE A 18 6.25 -8.51 -14.10
C PHE A 18 4.95 -9.32 -14.03
N THR A 19 4.00 -9.07 -14.92
CA THR A 19 2.69 -9.75 -14.93
C THR A 19 2.81 -11.24 -15.22
N ASN A 20 3.77 -11.65 -16.06
CA ASN A 20 4.05 -13.06 -16.34
C ASN A 20 4.57 -13.82 -15.11
N LYS A 21 5.40 -13.18 -14.26
CA LYS A 21 5.83 -13.79 -12.99
C LYS A 21 4.67 -14.04 -12.04
N ILE A 22 3.66 -13.17 -12.07
CA ILE A 22 2.46 -13.27 -11.22
C ILE A 22 1.50 -14.33 -11.78
N SER A 23 1.38 -14.43 -13.09
CA SER A 23 0.39 -15.26 -13.78
C SER A 23 0.93 -16.60 -14.30
N ASN A 24 2.16 -16.99 -13.95
CA ASN A 24 2.88 -18.13 -14.55
C ASN A 24 2.11 -19.47 -14.53
N LYS A 25 1.29 -19.71 -13.50
CA LYS A 25 0.49 -20.93 -13.31
C LYS A 25 -0.96 -20.81 -13.78
N LEU A 26 -1.34 -19.68 -14.41
CA LEU A 26 -2.69 -19.42 -14.86
C LEU A 26 -2.90 -19.84 -16.33
N SER A 27 -4.17 -19.97 -16.73
CA SER A 27 -4.55 -20.19 -18.11
C SER A 27 -4.18 -19.01 -19.02
N LYS A 28 -4.05 -19.25 -20.32
CA LYS A 28 -3.71 -18.20 -21.30
C LYS A 28 -4.68 -17.03 -21.28
N PRO A 29 -6.03 -17.21 -21.17
CA PRO A 29 -6.96 -16.09 -21.03
C PRO A 29 -6.75 -15.26 -19.76
N GLU A 30 -6.45 -15.90 -18.62
CA GLU A 30 -6.17 -15.20 -17.36
C GLU A 30 -4.85 -14.44 -17.40
N LYS A 31 -3.79 -15.03 -17.96
CA LYS A 31 -2.50 -14.36 -18.19
C LYS A 31 -2.69 -13.08 -18.99
N LYS A 32 -3.44 -13.20 -20.10
CA LYS A 32 -3.76 -12.06 -20.95
C LYS A 32 -4.55 -11.00 -20.21
N PHE A 33 -5.58 -11.39 -19.44
CA PHE A 33 -6.38 -10.47 -18.66
C PHE A 33 -5.53 -9.70 -17.63
N ILE A 34 -4.63 -10.38 -16.88
CA ILE A 34 -3.75 -9.72 -15.90
C ILE A 34 -2.83 -8.73 -16.60
N ALA A 35 -2.29 -9.07 -17.76
CA ALA A 35 -1.44 -8.17 -18.53
C ALA A 35 -2.22 -6.97 -19.08
N ASP A 36 -3.40 -7.20 -19.68
CA ASP A 36 -4.26 -6.16 -20.25
C ASP A 36 -4.69 -5.14 -19.18
N ILE A 37 -5.22 -5.63 -18.03
CA ILE A 37 -5.74 -4.74 -16.98
C ILE A 37 -4.62 -3.97 -16.30
N THR A 38 -3.47 -4.60 -16.00
CA THR A 38 -2.33 -3.92 -15.38
C THR A 38 -1.73 -2.88 -16.31
N TYR A 39 -1.52 -3.23 -17.58
CA TYR A 39 -1.03 -2.30 -18.59
C TYR A 39 -2.00 -1.13 -18.78
N GLY A 40 -3.29 -1.42 -18.97
CA GLY A 40 -4.30 -0.39 -19.22
C GLY A 40 -4.45 0.59 -18.06
N MET A 41 -4.43 0.10 -16.81
CA MET A 41 -4.47 0.97 -15.61
C MET A 41 -3.22 1.85 -15.50
N LEU A 42 -2.03 1.30 -15.76
CA LEU A 42 -0.78 2.06 -15.73
C LEU A 42 -0.73 3.12 -16.85
N ALA A 43 -1.26 2.80 -18.02
CA ALA A 43 -1.31 3.71 -19.15
C ALA A 43 -2.36 4.82 -18.96
N ALA A 44 -3.57 4.45 -18.51
CA ALA A 44 -4.68 5.38 -18.31
C ALA A 44 -4.50 6.26 -17.06
N GLY A 45 -3.76 5.79 -16.03
CA GLY A 45 -3.83 6.41 -14.70
C GLY A 45 -5.24 6.34 -14.10
N SER A 46 -5.99 5.28 -14.38
CA SER A 46 -7.40 5.12 -13.99
C SER A 46 -7.74 3.65 -13.77
N CYS A 47 -8.64 3.38 -12.83
CA CYS A 47 -9.25 2.05 -12.66
C CYS A 47 -10.58 1.88 -13.38
N LEU A 48 -11.08 2.93 -14.04
CA LEU A 48 -12.31 2.88 -14.82
C LEU A 48 -12.09 2.02 -16.06
N LEU A 49 -12.86 0.95 -16.21
CA LEU A 49 -12.63 -0.05 -17.27
C LEU A 49 -12.74 0.54 -18.68
N THR A 50 -13.52 1.59 -18.89
CA THR A 50 -13.61 2.30 -20.17
C THR A 50 -12.28 2.96 -20.53
N ASP A 51 -11.62 3.59 -19.55
CA ASP A 51 -10.33 4.25 -19.74
C ASP A 51 -9.22 3.20 -19.95
N VAL A 52 -9.29 2.10 -19.21
CA VAL A 52 -8.38 0.95 -19.39
C VAL A 52 -8.48 0.40 -20.79
N VAL A 53 -9.70 0.18 -21.31
CA VAL A 53 -9.94 -0.38 -22.65
C VAL A 53 -9.43 0.56 -23.75
N ASP A 54 -9.56 1.86 -23.58
CA ASP A 54 -9.03 2.84 -24.55
C ASP A 54 -7.51 2.70 -24.76
N GLN A 55 -6.78 2.29 -23.73
CA GLN A 55 -5.33 2.07 -23.81
C GLN A 55 -4.95 0.70 -24.43
N LEU A 56 -5.90 -0.21 -24.58
CA LEU A 56 -5.62 -1.53 -25.17
C LEU A 56 -5.57 -1.49 -26.70
N HIS A 57 -6.14 -0.47 -27.34
CA HIS A 57 -6.22 -0.30 -28.79
C HIS A 57 -6.64 -1.60 -29.50
N GLU A 58 -7.76 -2.19 -29.06
CA GLU A 58 -8.31 -3.41 -29.66
C GLU A 58 -9.29 -3.06 -30.81
N ASP A 59 -9.26 -3.85 -31.89
CA ASP A 59 -10.14 -3.69 -33.06
C ASP A 59 -11.61 -4.03 -32.76
N THR A 60 -11.91 -4.53 -31.56
CA THR A 60 -13.25 -4.92 -31.13
C THR A 60 -14.03 -3.72 -30.55
N LYS A 61 -15.37 -3.75 -30.63
CA LYS A 61 -16.20 -2.72 -30.01
C LYS A 61 -15.84 -2.54 -28.53
N LYS A 62 -15.70 -1.30 -28.07
CA LYS A 62 -15.31 -0.94 -26.70
C LYS A 62 -16.14 -1.66 -25.64
N VAL A 63 -17.47 -1.76 -25.86
CA VAL A 63 -18.37 -2.45 -24.94
C VAL A 63 -17.98 -3.93 -24.72
N ASN A 64 -17.61 -4.64 -25.78
CA ASN A 64 -17.22 -6.05 -25.70
C ASN A 64 -15.91 -6.24 -24.89
N SER A 65 -14.95 -5.31 -25.04
CA SER A 65 -13.73 -5.33 -24.26
C SER A 65 -13.98 -5.01 -22.79
N VAL A 66 -14.85 -4.06 -22.47
CA VAL A 66 -15.29 -3.76 -21.08
C VAL A 66 -16.00 -4.97 -20.47
N GLU A 67 -16.91 -5.63 -21.19
CA GLU A 67 -17.59 -6.83 -20.70
C GLU A 67 -16.61 -7.99 -20.48
N ARG A 68 -15.64 -8.17 -21.35
CA ARG A 68 -14.59 -9.18 -21.20
C ARG A 68 -13.81 -8.95 -19.90
N LEU A 69 -13.38 -7.73 -19.63
CA LEU A 69 -12.68 -7.39 -18.39
C LEU A 69 -13.58 -7.59 -17.17
N THR A 70 -14.84 -7.15 -17.25
CA THR A 70 -15.83 -7.31 -16.18
C THR A 70 -16.09 -8.78 -15.85
N ARG A 71 -16.22 -9.66 -16.87
CA ARG A 71 -16.38 -11.11 -16.66
C ARG A 71 -15.20 -11.72 -15.91
N HIS A 72 -13.98 -11.29 -16.18
CA HIS A 72 -12.80 -11.74 -15.44
C HIS A 72 -12.81 -11.23 -13.98
N LEU A 73 -13.15 -9.96 -13.74
CA LEU A 73 -13.29 -9.42 -12.38
C LEU A 73 -14.35 -10.15 -11.56
N ASN A 74 -15.45 -10.58 -12.17
CA ASN A 74 -16.53 -11.33 -11.51
C ASN A 74 -16.06 -12.70 -10.98
N LYS A 75 -15.00 -13.27 -11.54
CA LYS A 75 -14.39 -14.51 -11.03
C LYS A 75 -13.64 -14.28 -9.70
N GLY A 76 -13.30 -13.02 -9.39
CA GLY A 76 -12.48 -12.65 -8.24
C GLY A 76 -10.97 -12.71 -8.53
N THR A 77 -10.18 -12.58 -7.49
CA THR A 77 -8.71 -12.68 -7.57
C THR A 77 -8.28 -14.14 -7.61
N PRO A 78 -7.54 -14.59 -8.63
CA PRO A 78 -7.04 -15.97 -8.68
C PRO A 78 -6.03 -16.23 -7.54
N ASN A 79 -6.22 -17.28 -6.75
CA ASN A 79 -5.34 -17.62 -5.63
C ASN A 79 -3.87 -17.79 -6.05
N HIS A 80 -3.62 -18.38 -7.21
CA HIS A 80 -2.25 -18.53 -7.72
C HIS A 80 -1.59 -17.19 -8.04
N ALA A 81 -2.35 -16.23 -8.57
CA ALA A 81 -1.83 -14.88 -8.81
C ALA A 81 -1.49 -14.18 -7.50
N LEU A 82 -2.38 -14.25 -6.51
CA LEU A 82 -2.14 -13.67 -5.19
C LEU A 82 -0.91 -14.29 -4.53
N ASN A 83 -0.79 -15.62 -4.53
CA ASN A 83 0.36 -16.30 -3.92
C ASN A 83 1.68 -15.98 -4.65
N SER A 84 1.67 -15.94 -5.99
CA SER A 84 2.85 -15.55 -6.76
C SER A 84 3.27 -14.11 -6.48
N TYR A 85 2.29 -13.20 -6.37
CA TYR A 85 2.50 -11.82 -5.96
C TYR A 85 3.15 -11.72 -4.57
N LEU A 86 2.58 -12.37 -3.56
CA LEU A 86 3.11 -12.35 -2.19
C LEU A 86 4.53 -12.93 -2.09
N ASN A 87 4.84 -13.97 -2.87
CA ASN A 87 6.19 -14.52 -2.97
C ASN A 87 7.20 -13.53 -3.57
N ILE A 88 6.77 -12.70 -4.51
CA ILE A 88 7.61 -11.62 -5.06
C ILE A 88 7.85 -10.56 -3.98
N ILE A 89 6.81 -10.12 -3.28
CA ILE A 89 6.90 -9.10 -2.23
C ILE A 89 7.83 -9.55 -1.10
N ARG A 90 7.78 -10.83 -0.70
CA ARG A 90 8.66 -11.37 0.32
C ARG A 90 10.15 -11.15 -0.02
N LYS A 91 10.54 -11.28 -1.30
CA LYS A 91 11.92 -11.05 -1.76
C LYS A 91 12.35 -9.58 -1.71
N TRP A 92 11.39 -8.65 -1.75
CA TRP A 92 11.64 -7.21 -1.71
C TRP A 92 11.69 -6.64 -0.29
N THR A 93 11.28 -7.45 0.68
CA THR A 93 11.20 -7.06 2.09
C THR A 93 12.56 -7.23 2.78
N PRO A 94 12.96 -6.32 3.68
CA PRO A 94 14.11 -6.50 4.56
C PRO A 94 13.93 -7.68 5.53
N ASP A 95 15.03 -8.12 6.15
CA ASP A 95 15.02 -9.23 7.12
C ASP A 95 14.22 -8.91 8.40
N GLU A 96 14.15 -7.62 8.78
CA GLU A 96 13.26 -7.14 9.83
C GLU A 96 12.04 -6.43 9.22
N PRO A 97 10.96 -7.15 8.91
CA PRO A 97 9.80 -6.59 8.25
C PRO A 97 9.08 -5.56 9.13
N VAL A 98 8.75 -4.41 8.55
CA VAL A 98 7.88 -3.41 9.17
C VAL A 98 6.58 -3.37 8.38
N ILE A 99 5.46 -3.63 9.05
CA ILE A 99 4.12 -3.68 8.46
C ILE A 99 3.29 -2.54 9.04
N HIS A 100 2.83 -1.65 8.18
CA HIS A 100 1.85 -0.64 8.55
C HIS A 100 0.45 -1.16 8.26
N ILE A 101 -0.46 -1.06 9.23
CA ILE A 101 -1.88 -1.33 9.05
C ILE A 101 -2.63 -0.01 9.22
N ASP A 102 -3.54 0.26 8.30
CA ASP A 102 -4.41 1.43 8.36
C ASP A 102 -5.70 1.17 7.58
N ASP A 103 -6.76 1.90 7.93
CA ASP A 103 -8.05 1.87 7.25
C ASP A 103 -8.27 3.17 6.48
N SER A 104 -9.04 3.08 5.41
CA SER A 104 -9.52 4.25 4.68
C SER A 104 -10.95 4.02 4.18
N ASP A 105 -11.60 5.10 3.77
CA ASP A 105 -12.96 5.05 3.25
C ASP A 105 -12.97 5.16 1.73
N ILE A 106 -13.94 4.52 1.10
CA ILE A 106 -14.25 4.64 -0.33
C ILE A 106 -15.67 5.19 -0.43
N VAL A 107 -15.80 6.48 -0.76
CA VAL A 107 -17.08 7.18 -0.77
C VAL A 107 -17.81 6.94 -2.09
N LYS A 108 -19.10 6.56 -2.01
CA LYS A 108 -19.99 6.26 -3.14
C LYS A 108 -21.39 6.86 -2.92
N PRO A 109 -21.55 8.19 -2.86
CA PRO A 109 -22.79 8.83 -2.43
C PRO A 109 -24.00 8.44 -3.32
N HIS A 110 -23.77 8.17 -4.61
CA HIS A 110 -24.81 7.78 -5.57
C HIS A 110 -24.78 6.28 -5.93
N GLY A 111 -24.17 5.46 -5.08
CA GLY A 111 -23.89 4.04 -5.35
C GLY A 111 -25.03 3.08 -5.03
N TYR A 112 -26.31 3.42 -5.26
CA TYR A 112 -27.48 2.64 -4.82
C TYR A 112 -27.55 1.18 -5.31
N LYS A 113 -26.84 0.86 -6.39
CA LYS A 113 -26.82 -0.49 -6.99
C LYS A 113 -25.58 -1.30 -6.63
N PHE A 114 -24.72 -0.80 -5.74
CA PHE A 114 -23.54 -1.53 -5.32
C PHE A 114 -23.89 -2.56 -4.23
N GLU A 115 -23.32 -3.76 -4.37
CA GLU A 115 -23.55 -4.87 -3.44
C GLU A 115 -23.00 -4.54 -2.06
N ALA A 116 -23.77 -4.78 -1.01
CA ALA A 116 -23.42 -4.59 0.39
C ALA A 116 -22.86 -3.17 0.70
N LEU A 117 -23.37 -2.13 0.05
CA LEU A 117 -22.92 -0.76 0.29
C LEU A 117 -23.39 -0.28 1.67
N GLY A 118 -22.45 0.02 2.54
CA GLY A 118 -22.70 0.54 3.88
C GLY A 118 -22.59 2.07 3.96
N THR A 119 -22.28 2.53 5.16
CA THR A 119 -22.01 3.94 5.45
C THR A 119 -20.60 4.10 5.98
N VAL A 120 -19.93 5.16 5.58
CA VAL A 120 -18.56 5.51 5.98
C VAL A 120 -18.49 6.98 6.36
N ARG A 121 -17.46 7.34 7.13
CA ARG A 121 -17.15 8.74 7.40
C ARG A 121 -16.40 9.31 6.19
N ASP A 122 -16.96 10.31 5.53
CA ASP A 122 -16.23 11.05 4.49
C ASP A 122 -15.16 11.93 5.15
N GLY A 123 -13.92 11.43 5.17
CA GLY A 123 -12.78 12.14 5.75
C GLY A 123 -12.44 13.45 5.03
N SER A 124 -12.83 13.60 3.75
CA SER A 124 -12.58 14.80 2.95
C SER A 124 -13.53 15.95 3.30
N LYS A 125 -14.76 15.62 3.69
CA LYS A 125 -15.82 16.58 4.06
C LYS A 125 -15.97 16.75 5.58
N SER A 126 -15.39 15.87 6.37
CA SER A 126 -15.45 15.88 7.83
C SER A 126 -14.45 16.85 8.43
N SER A 127 -14.82 17.51 9.51
CA SER A 127 -13.96 18.38 10.33
C SER A 127 -13.89 17.86 11.77
N ASN A 128 -13.15 18.56 12.63
CA ASN A 128 -13.11 18.26 14.06
C ASN A 128 -14.48 18.45 14.77
N THR A 129 -15.33 19.31 14.20
CA THR A 129 -16.63 19.67 14.76
C THR A 129 -17.82 19.01 14.05
N LYS A 130 -17.64 18.54 12.81
CA LYS A 130 -18.70 17.95 11.98
C LYS A 130 -18.25 16.65 11.33
N ASN A 131 -18.91 15.55 11.69
CA ASN A 131 -18.76 14.28 10.97
C ASN A 131 -19.75 14.22 9.81
N VAL A 132 -19.25 14.00 8.60
CA VAL A 132 -20.08 13.76 7.41
C VAL A 132 -20.06 12.26 7.15
N ILE A 133 -21.25 11.65 7.14
CA ILE A 133 -21.46 10.22 6.85
C ILE A 133 -22.03 10.12 5.46
N GLU A 134 -21.43 9.28 4.64
CA GLU A 134 -21.83 9.01 3.25
C GLU A 134 -21.95 7.51 3.01
N LYS A 135 -22.59 7.13 1.90
CA LYS A 135 -22.56 5.74 1.44
C LYS A 135 -21.17 5.37 0.95
N GLY A 136 -20.72 4.16 1.29
CA GLY A 136 -19.37 3.74 0.92
C GLY A 136 -18.97 2.39 1.46
N TYR A 137 -17.69 2.09 1.29
CA TYR A 137 -16.99 0.92 1.83
C TYR A 137 -15.80 1.34 2.67
N HIS A 138 -15.45 0.52 3.63
CA HIS A 138 -14.15 0.57 4.26
C HIS A 138 -13.14 -0.25 3.46
N ILE A 139 -11.88 0.15 3.52
CA ILE A 139 -10.74 -0.62 3.02
C ILE A 139 -9.71 -0.73 4.13
N THR A 140 -9.39 -1.96 4.52
CA THR A 140 -8.27 -2.27 5.41
C THR A 140 -7.07 -2.67 4.58
N GLU A 141 -5.94 -2.03 4.81
CA GLU A 141 -4.70 -2.26 4.09
C GLU A 141 -3.57 -2.61 5.06
N ALA A 142 -2.78 -3.64 4.74
CA ALA A 142 -1.50 -3.87 5.40
C ALA A 142 -0.38 -3.77 4.37
N CYS A 143 0.53 -2.81 4.58
CA CYS A 143 1.67 -2.56 3.71
C CYS A 143 2.99 -2.90 4.41
N VAL A 144 3.82 -3.72 3.76
CA VAL A 144 5.21 -3.91 4.18
C VAL A 144 6.11 -2.88 3.52
N ILE A 145 7.13 -2.42 4.24
CA ILE A 145 8.12 -1.49 3.72
C ILE A 145 9.22 -2.27 3.02
N THR A 146 9.44 -1.96 1.74
CA THR A 146 10.48 -2.60 0.91
C THR A 146 11.88 -2.06 1.21
N LYS A 147 12.90 -2.74 0.67
CA LYS A 147 14.32 -2.29 0.71
C LYS A 147 14.53 -0.89 0.13
N SER A 148 13.67 -0.42 -0.78
CA SER A 148 13.67 0.95 -1.30
C SER A 148 12.88 1.95 -0.45
N ASN A 149 12.44 1.54 0.73
CA ASN A 149 11.70 2.37 1.67
C ASN A 149 10.29 2.79 1.20
N HIS A 150 9.71 2.04 0.24
CA HIS A 150 8.35 2.26 -0.27
C HIS A 150 7.38 1.17 0.23
N PRO A 151 6.12 1.51 0.51
CA PRO A 151 5.12 0.56 0.97
C PRO A 151 4.60 -0.29 -0.19
N VAL A 152 4.43 -1.59 0.06
CA VAL A 152 3.74 -2.50 -0.84
C VAL A 152 2.74 -3.33 -0.05
N SER A 153 1.52 -3.44 -0.55
CA SER A 153 0.45 -4.16 0.14
C SER A 153 0.70 -5.66 0.20
N ILE A 154 0.47 -6.24 1.36
CA ILE A 154 0.44 -7.70 1.57
C ILE A 154 -0.96 -8.20 1.91
N PHE A 155 -1.85 -7.27 2.28
CA PHE A 155 -3.26 -7.52 2.55
C PHE A 155 -4.05 -6.28 2.20
N SER A 156 -5.12 -6.45 1.45
CA SER A 156 -6.03 -5.37 1.10
C SER A 156 -7.43 -5.94 0.96
N ARG A 157 -8.39 -5.45 1.76
CA ARG A 157 -9.77 -5.90 1.71
C ARG A 157 -10.72 -4.71 1.79
N ILE A 158 -11.61 -4.63 0.81
CA ILE A 158 -12.77 -3.74 0.82
C ILE A 158 -13.91 -4.50 1.46
N HIS A 159 -14.55 -3.89 2.44
CA HIS A 159 -15.59 -4.49 3.25
C HIS A 159 -16.62 -3.46 3.71
N SER A 160 -17.72 -3.96 4.24
CA SER A 160 -18.80 -3.14 4.78
C SER A 160 -19.55 -3.92 5.87
N SER A 161 -20.15 -3.21 6.79
CA SER A 161 -21.06 -3.79 7.79
C SER A 161 -22.32 -4.43 7.18
N GLN A 162 -22.62 -4.17 5.91
CA GLN A 162 -23.74 -4.76 5.16
C GLN A 162 -23.35 -6.05 4.42
N GLU A 163 -22.08 -6.45 4.49
CA GLU A 163 -21.60 -7.71 3.88
C GLU A 163 -22.16 -8.91 4.65
N LYS A 164 -22.70 -9.89 3.92
CA LYS A 164 -23.20 -11.14 4.55
C LYS A 164 -22.05 -11.85 5.26
N GLY A 165 -22.21 -12.11 6.55
CA GLY A 165 -21.19 -12.73 7.38
C GLY A 165 -20.11 -11.76 7.88
N PHE A 166 -20.31 -10.45 7.75
CA PHE A 166 -19.44 -9.47 8.41
C PHE A 166 -19.61 -9.57 9.94
N THR A 167 -18.51 -9.68 10.64
CA THR A 167 -18.47 -9.78 12.10
C THR A 167 -17.97 -8.48 12.71
N SER A 168 -16.75 -8.08 12.39
CA SER A 168 -16.19 -6.81 12.85
C SER A 168 -15.02 -6.35 11.98
N THR A 169 -14.70 -5.06 12.04
CA THR A 169 -13.47 -4.51 11.43
C THR A 169 -12.22 -5.11 12.09
N ASN A 170 -12.30 -5.43 13.39
CA ASN A 170 -11.19 -6.05 14.12
C ASN A 170 -10.80 -7.39 13.51
N ASP A 171 -11.77 -8.24 13.09
CA ASP A 171 -11.47 -9.54 12.49
C ASP A 171 -10.75 -9.38 11.14
N ILE A 172 -11.09 -8.33 10.38
CA ILE A 172 -10.37 -8.02 9.14
C ILE A 172 -8.94 -7.59 9.43
N THR A 173 -8.73 -6.79 10.47
CA THR A 173 -7.40 -6.40 10.93
C THR A 173 -6.61 -7.61 11.44
N PHE A 174 -7.25 -8.54 12.16
CA PHE A 174 -6.61 -9.79 12.59
C PHE A 174 -6.16 -10.65 11.40
N ASN A 175 -6.98 -10.76 10.36
CA ASN A 175 -6.60 -11.44 9.12
C ASN A 175 -5.36 -10.78 8.46
N ALA A 176 -5.25 -9.45 8.54
CA ALA A 176 -4.06 -8.73 8.04
C ALA A 176 -2.81 -9.05 8.88
N MET A 177 -2.94 -9.12 10.21
CA MET A 177 -1.85 -9.52 11.12
C MET A 177 -1.41 -10.96 10.86
N GLU A 178 -2.37 -11.89 10.73
CA GLU A 178 -2.10 -13.30 10.42
C GLU A 178 -1.41 -13.46 9.06
N ARG A 179 -1.79 -12.66 8.07
CA ARG A 179 -1.11 -12.62 6.78
C ARG A 179 0.36 -12.21 6.95
N GLY A 180 0.62 -11.17 7.74
CA GLY A 180 2.00 -10.74 8.04
C GLY A 180 2.82 -11.84 8.69
N LYS A 181 2.27 -12.51 9.72
CA LYS A 181 2.90 -13.66 10.38
C LYS A 181 3.17 -14.81 9.41
N ALA A 182 2.18 -15.19 8.59
CA ALA A 182 2.33 -16.28 7.62
C ALA A 182 3.41 -16.00 6.58
N MET A 183 3.59 -14.73 6.19
CA MET A 183 4.61 -14.34 5.21
C MET A 183 6.02 -14.27 5.79
N PHE A 184 6.17 -13.75 7.01
CA PHE A 184 7.48 -13.35 7.52
C PHE A 184 7.88 -14.06 8.83
N GLY A 185 6.98 -14.80 9.46
CA GLY A 185 7.20 -15.40 10.77
C GLY A 185 7.14 -14.37 11.89
N LYS A 186 8.07 -13.41 11.90
CA LYS A 186 8.12 -12.28 12.84
C LYS A 186 8.22 -10.95 12.09
N ALA A 187 7.43 -9.95 12.52
CA ALA A 187 7.43 -8.60 11.97
C ALA A 187 7.16 -7.57 13.07
N THR A 188 7.39 -6.28 12.76
CA THR A 188 6.97 -5.16 13.61
C THR A 188 5.76 -4.48 12.99
N PHE A 189 4.60 -4.55 13.67
CA PHE A 189 3.38 -3.88 13.25
C PHE A 189 3.34 -2.45 13.76
N VAL A 190 3.06 -1.50 12.88
CA VAL A 190 2.97 -0.08 13.22
C VAL A 190 1.58 0.43 12.87
N MET A 191 0.86 0.92 13.89
CA MET A 191 -0.54 1.31 13.76
C MET A 191 -0.80 2.64 14.46
N ASP A 192 -1.86 3.32 14.05
CA ASP A 192 -2.25 4.59 14.63
C ASP A 192 -3.08 4.41 15.93
N ARG A 193 -3.58 5.53 16.46
CA ARG A 193 -4.38 5.52 17.71
C ARG A 193 -5.76 4.86 17.57
N GLY A 194 -6.25 4.64 16.34
CA GLY A 194 -7.49 3.93 16.10
C GLY A 194 -7.41 2.46 16.50
N TYR A 195 -6.20 1.92 16.53
CA TYR A 195 -5.90 0.54 16.94
C TYR A 195 -5.50 0.39 18.41
N ASP A 196 -5.66 1.43 19.24
CA ASP A 196 -5.43 1.38 20.68
C ASP A 196 -6.58 0.65 21.39
N ASP A 197 -6.67 -0.65 21.17
CA ASP A 197 -7.66 -1.58 21.69
C ASP A 197 -6.97 -2.80 22.33
N ASN A 198 -7.50 -3.27 23.46
CA ASN A 198 -6.98 -4.46 24.14
C ASN A 198 -6.96 -5.70 23.23
N LYS A 199 -7.97 -5.86 22.37
CA LYS A 199 -8.05 -6.98 21.43
C LYS A 199 -6.86 -6.97 20.46
N MET A 200 -6.41 -5.79 20.01
CA MET A 200 -5.24 -5.65 19.13
C MET A 200 -3.95 -6.08 19.83
N PHE A 201 -3.72 -5.62 21.06
CA PHE A 201 -2.55 -6.03 21.83
C PHE A 201 -2.54 -7.53 22.11
N LEU A 202 -3.67 -8.09 22.53
CA LEU A 202 -3.81 -9.53 22.81
C LEU A 202 -3.56 -10.36 21.55
N LYS A 203 -4.11 -9.95 20.38
CA LYS A 203 -3.90 -10.65 19.11
C LYS A 203 -2.44 -10.63 18.68
N LEU A 204 -1.77 -9.48 18.78
CA LEU A 204 -0.34 -9.37 18.45
C LEU A 204 0.55 -10.21 19.36
N ASP A 205 0.19 -10.28 20.65
CA ASP A 205 0.87 -11.12 21.64
C ASP A 205 0.65 -12.61 21.37
N GLU A 206 -0.57 -13.04 21.06
CA GLU A 206 -0.91 -14.40 20.60
C GLU A 206 -0.08 -14.79 19.37
N LEU A 207 0.02 -13.88 18.41
CA LEU A 207 0.80 -14.08 17.20
C LEU A 207 2.31 -13.96 17.40
N LYS A 208 2.78 -13.58 18.61
CA LYS A 208 4.18 -13.32 18.96
C LYS A 208 4.85 -12.28 18.05
N GLN A 209 4.13 -11.20 17.75
CA GLN A 209 4.61 -10.13 16.89
C GLN A 209 5.08 -8.91 17.70
N ASP A 210 6.03 -8.16 17.13
CA ASP A 210 6.42 -6.86 17.68
C ASP A 210 5.44 -5.78 17.23
N TYR A 211 5.29 -4.72 18.02
CA TYR A 211 4.41 -3.62 17.61
C TYR A 211 4.88 -2.24 18.08
N VAL A 212 4.40 -1.23 17.38
CA VAL A 212 4.43 0.19 17.78
C VAL A 212 3.05 0.77 17.51
N ILE A 213 2.28 1.06 18.57
CA ILE A 213 0.93 1.58 18.47
C ILE A 213 0.85 2.92 19.20
N ARG A 214 0.23 3.93 18.56
CA ARG A 214 -0.05 5.20 19.21
C ARG A 214 -1.24 5.05 20.15
N LEU A 215 -1.09 5.50 21.40
CA LEU A 215 -2.15 5.46 22.39
C LEU A 215 -3.11 6.64 22.29
N THR A 216 -4.34 6.42 22.68
CA THR A 216 -5.35 7.46 22.93
C THR A 216 -5.12 8.12 24.29
N ALA A 217 -5.70 9.31 24.50
CA ALA A 217 -5.63 10.02 25.79
C ALA A 217 -6.36 9.26 26.93
N LYS A 218 -7.27 8.36 26.58
CA LYS A 218 -8.08 7.60 27.54
C LYS A 218 -7.38 6.33 28.06
N ARG A 219 -6.22 5.94 27.47
CA ARG A 219 -5.51 4.72 27.84
C ARG A 219 -4.97 4.80 29.26
N LYS A 220 -5.26 3.77 30.07
CA LYS A 220 -4.64 3.54 31.37
C LYS A 220 -3.52 2.51 31.25
N LEU A 221 -2.45 2.71 32.01
CA LEU A 221 -1.28 1.84 32.08
C LEU A 221 -0.98 1.52 33.53
N LEU A 222 -0.51 0.31 33.80
CA LEU A 222 -0.08 -0.06 35.14
C LEU A 222 1.38 0.37 35.35
N PHE A 223 1.59 1.29 36.28
CA PHE A 223 2.88 1.83 36.66
C PHE A 223 3.03 1.83 38.18
N HIS A 224 4.11 1.24 38.70
CA HIS A 224 4.30 1.02 40.14
C HIS A 224 3.07 0.44 40.84
N ASN A 225 2.51 -0.64 40.27
CA ASN A 225 1.31 -1.33 40.76
C ASN A 225 0.02 -0.49 40.83
N LYS A 226 -0.01 0.70 40.20
CA LYS A 226 -1.21 1.54 40.12
C LYS A 226 -1.61 1.77 38.67
N TRP A 227 -2.90 1.70 38.38
CA TRP A 227 -3.43 2.07 37.05
C TRP A 227 -3.52 3.58 36.96
N VAL A 228 -2.69 4.17 36.11
CA VAL A 228 -2.63 5.61 35.86
C VAL A 228 -2.95 5.94 34.40
N PRO A 229 -3.58 7.09 34.11
CA PRO A 229 -3.75 7.56 32.74
C PRO A 229 -2.39 7.72 32.05
N ALA A 230 -2.28 7.29 30.80
CA ALA A 230 -1.04 7.47 30.02
C ALA A 230 -0.66 8.94 29.87
N THR A 231 -1.65 9.85 29.86
CA THR A 231 -1.47 11.30 29.85
C THR A 231 -0.80 11.83 31.12
N GLU A 232 -1.02 11.22 32.28
CA GLU A 232 -0.34 11.59 33.52
C GLU A 232 1.17 11.29 33.42
N LEU A 233 1.54 10.10 32.94
CA LEU A 233 2.94 9.75 32.69
C LEU A 233 3.59 10.69 31.67
N ARG A 234 2.83 11.05 30.64
CA ARG A 234 3.26 12.03 29.62
C ARG A 234 3.58 13.40 30.21
N ASN A 235 2.70 13.90 31.07
CA ASN A 235 2.81 15.26 31.63
C ASN A 235 3.91 15.35 32.70
N ARG A 236 4.18 14.27 33.43
CA ARG A 236 5.24 14.23 34.47
C ARG A 236 6.66 14.07 33.91
N ARG A 237 6.81 13.79 32.61
CA ARG A 237 8.11 13.51 31.98
C ARG A 237 8.52 14.58 31.00
N LYS A 238 9.82 14.67 30.77
CA LYS A 238 10.43 15.57 29.76
C LYS A 238 11.23 14.75 28.77
N GLY A 239 11.25 15.16 27.50
CA GLY A 239 12.09 14.54 26.46
C GLY A 239 13.56 14.89 26.67
N LYS A 240 14.39 13.87 26.90
CA LYS A 240 15.85 14.02 27.12
C LYS A 240 16.68 13.58 25.92
N ILE A 241 16.09 12.81 24.98
CA ILE A 241 16.77 12.26 23.81
C ILE A 241 16.32 13.07 22.60
N LYS A 242 17.21 13.94 22.09
CA LYS A 242 16.93 14.72 20.87
C LYS A 242 17.21 13.87 19.62
N THR A 243 16.31 13.92 18.64
CA THR A 243 16.51 13.29 17.33
C THR A 243 15.75 14.03 16.24
N PRO A 244 16.32 14.19 15.03
CA PRO A 244 15.57 14.70 13.90
C PRO A 244 14.60 13.61 13.37
N VAL A 245 13.38 14.02 13.05
CA VAL A 245 12.35 13.19 12.45
C VAL A 245 11.70 13.91 11.27
N ILE A 246 11.18 13.15 10.32
CA ILE A 246 10.38 13.71 9.22
C ILE A 246 8.91 13.60 9.62
N TYR A 247 8.25 14.73 9.76
CA TYR A 247 6.82 14.79 10.08
C TYR A 247 6.11 15.71 9.08
N LYS A 248 5.08 15.17 8.40
CA LYS A 248 4.34 15.87 7.32
C LYS A 248 5.26 16.49 6.26
N GLY A 249 6.27 15.71 5.82
CA GLY A 249 7.23 16.12 4.80
C GLY A 249 8.32 17.12 5.25
N LYS A 250 8.28 17.59 6.50
CA LYS A 250 9.27 18.55 7.05
C LYS A 250 10.12 17.88 8.12
N GLN A 251 11.40 18.19 8.12
CA GLN A 251 12.31 17.78 9.19
C GLN A 251 12.03 18.64 10.43
N ARG A 252 11.88 17.99 11.59
CA ARG A 252 11.68 18.62 12.90
C ARG A 252 12.51 17.91 13.96
N ASP A 253 12.85 18.61 15.02
CA ASP A 253 13.49 18.02 16.18
C ASP A 253 12.44 17.46 17.13
N ALA A 254 12.53 16.17 17.40
CA ALA A 254 11.75 15.48 18.41
C ALA A 254 12.59 15.27 19.67
N TYR A 255 11.94 15.35 20.82
CA TYR A 255 12.54 15.07 22.12
C TYR A 255 11.83 13.87 22.73
N LEU A 256 12.59 12.82 23.03
CA LEU A 256 12.03 11.53 23.43
C LEU A 256 12.31 11.24 24.91
N SER A 257 11.37 10.52 25.53
CA SER A 257 11.61 9.80 26.78
C SER A 257 10.87 8.46 26.75
N HIS A 258 11.22 7.54 27.65
CA HIS A 258 10.53 6.27 27.75
C HIS A 258 10.34 5.84 29.20
N VAL A 259 9.42 4.92 29.41
CA VAL A 259 9.18 4.30 30.71
C VAL A 259 8.63 2.88 30.53
N LYS A 260 9.08 1.95 31.33
CA LYS A 260 8.55 0.59 31.39
C LYS A 260 7.23 0.61 32.15
N VAL A 261 6.20 0.00 31.58
CA VAL A 261 4.84 -0.06 32.11
C VAL A 261 4.22 -1.42 31.77
N LYS A 262 3.03 -1.70 32.29
CA LYS A 262 2.24 -2.87 31.87
C LYS A 262 0.95 -2.41 31.21
N ILE A 263 0.49 -3.21 30.27
CA ILE A 263 -0.73 -2.92 29.49
C ILE A 263 -1.69 -4.11 29.55
N THR A 264 -2.97 -3.83 29.39
CA THR A 264 -4.09 -4.81 29.41
C THR A 264 -4.23 -5.55 30.74
N ALA A 265 -5.30 -6.34 30.85
CA ALA A 265 -5.52 -7.20 32.00
C ALA A 265 -4.44 -8.29 32.18
N SER A 266 -3.77 -8.68 31.09
CA SER A 266 -2.64 -9.61 31.12
C SER A 266 -1.38 -9.05 31.80
N ARG A 267 -1.36 -7.74 32.08
CA ARG A 267 -0.24 -7.03 32.73
C ARG A 267 1.11 -7.27 32.06
N LYS A 268 1.11 -7.42 30.74
CA LYS A 268 2.33 -7.63 29.96
C LYS A 268 3.24 -6.41 30.02
N ASP A 269 4.52 -6.63 30.21
CA ASP A 269 5.56 -5.60 30.19
C ASP A 269 5.70 -5.00 28.80
N VAL A 270 5.63 -3.68 28.71
CA VAL A 270 5.80 -2.88 27.49
C VAL A 270 6.53 -1.59 27.83
N TYR A 271 6.95 -0.87 26.80
CA TYR A 271 7.54 0.46 26.94
C TYR A 271 6.61 1.52 26.38
N LEU A 272 6.33 2.54 27.17
CA LEU A 272 5.71 3.78 26.70
C LEU A 272 6.82 4.73 26.26
N VAL A 273 6.86 5.07 24.96
CA VAL A 273 7.75 6.07 24.37
C VAL A 273 6.95 7.35 24.16
N LEU A 274 7.46 8.45 24.70
CA LEU A 274 6.85 9.77 24.63
C LEU A 274 7.62 10.63 23.65
N VAL A 275 6.89 11.31 22.74
CA VAL A 275 7.48 12.13 21.68
C VAL A 275 7.00 13.56 21.81
N TYR A 276 7.89 14.48 22.15
CA TYR A 276 7.64 15.90 22.35
C TYR A 276 8.16 16.72 21.16
N GLY A 277 7.67 17.95 21.01
CA GLY A 277 8.16 18.92 20.02
C GLY A 277 7.57 18.77 18.59
N ILE A 278 6.69 17.80 18.36
CA ILE A 278 6.13 17.52 17.03
C ILE A 278 4.68 17.97 16.89
N THR A 279 3.88 17.73 17.91
CA THR A 279 2.47 18.10 17.98
C THR A 279 2.22 18.90 19.26
N GLU A 280 1.09 19.61 19.32
CA GLU A 280 0.68 20.38 20.49
C GLU A 280 0.75 19.54 21.77
N HIS A 281 0.18 18.34 21.74
CA HIS A 281 0.32 17.38 22.82
C HIS A 281 1.32 16.29 22.44
N PRO A 282 2.25 15.91 23.34
CA PRO A 282 3.21 14.85 23.06
C PRO A 282 2.53 13.54 22.65
N MET A 283 3.09 12.85 21.67
CA MET A 283 2.57 11.55 21.25
C MET A 283 2.98 10.48 22.24
N MET A 284 2.11 9.54 22.46
CA MET A 284 2.29 8.38 23.34
C MET A 284 2.32 7.13 22.48
N LEU A 285 3.47 6.48 22.39
CA LEU A 285 3.68 5.25 21.61
C LEU A 285 3.95 4.11 22.56
N VAL A 286 3.30 2.97 22.35
CA VAL A 286 3.57 1.76 23.11
C VAL A 286 4.23 0.71 22.24
N THR A 287 5.21 0.00 22.79
CA THR A 287 5.90 -1.10 22.12
C THR A 287 6.25 -2.22 23.09
N ASN A 288 6.20 -3.46 22.61
CA ASN A 288 6.69 -4.64 23.34
C ASN A 288 8.17 -4.94 23.03
N LYS A 289 8.80 -4.17 22.14
CA LYS A 289 10.26 -4.29 21.89
C LYS A 289 11.04 -3.81 23.10
N GLU A 290 12.05 -4.55 23.51
CA GLU A 290 12.94 -4.15 24.57
C GLU A 290 13.74 -2.91 24.18
N LEU A 291 13.88 -1.96 25.12
CA LEU A 291 14.64 -0.71 24.93
C LEU A 291 15.83 -0.70 25.89
N LYS A 292 17.01 -0.99 25.37
CA LYS A 292 18.28 -1.04 26.15
C LYS A 292 19.11 0.23 26.00
N SER A 293 18.91 0.96 24.91
CA SER A 293 19.74 2.11 24.54
C SER A 293 18.86 3.31 24.11
N LYS A 294 19.52 4.49 24.01
CA LYS A 294 18.87 5.68 23.39
C LYS A 294 18.50 5.43 21.94
N ASP A 295 19.31 4.65 21.21
CA ASP A 295 19.06 4.34 19.80
C ASP A 295 17.83 3.47 19.60
N ASP A 296 17.52 2.56 20.53
CA ASP A 296 16.28 1.80 20.51
C ASP A 296 15.06 2.72 20.63
N VAL A 297 15.11 3.70 21.53
CA VAL A 297 14.04 4.68 21.69
C VAL A 297 13.84 5.51 20.42
N ILE A 298 14.93 5.96 19.82
CA ILE A 298 14.94 6.69 18.54
C ILE A 298 14.34 5.82 17.42
N ARG A 299 14.72 4.54 17.38
CA ARG A 299 14.21 3.58 16.40
C ARG A 299 12.70 3.43 16.49
N ILE A 300 12.12 3.31 17.69
CA ILE A 300 10.66 3.24 17.87
C ILE A 300 9.97 4.50 17.33
N ALA A 301 10.47 5.68 17.66
CA ALA A 301 9.91 6.92 17.14
C ALA A 301 9.96 6.97 15.60
N ARG A 302 11.11 6.61 15.00
CA ARG A 302 11.29 6.56 13.54
C ARG A 302 10.37 5.53 12.88
N LEU A 303 10.18 4.36 13.47
CA LEU A 303 9.22 3.37 13.00
C LEU A 303 7.81 3.94 12.96
N TYR A 304 7.37 4.62 14.03
CA TYR A 304 6.06 5.25 14.04
C TYR A 304 5.93 6.35 12.98
N PHE A 305 6.92 7.22 12.85
CA PHE A 305 6.89 8.27 11.83
C PHE A 305 6.93 7.73 10.41
N SER A 306 7.42 6.51 10.18
CA SER A 306 7.36 5.90 8.86
C SER A 306 5.94 5.53 8.42
N ARG A 307 4.96 5.50 9.35
CA ARG A 307 3.56 5.16 9.09
C ARG A 307 2.89 6.06 8.03
N TRP A 308 3.33 7.33 7.90
CA TRP A 308 2.79 8.23 6.86
C TRP A 308 2.85 7.62 5.44
N ARG A 309 3.69 6.63 5.21
CA ARG A 309 3.80 5.95 3.91
C ARG A 309 2.55 5.18 3.51
N ILE A 310 1.80 4.63 4.46
CA ILE A 310 0.53 3.97 4.12
C ILE A 310 -0.54 5.00 3.77
N GLU A 311 -0.53 6.19 4.39
CA GLU A 311 -1.42 7.30 4.02
C GLU A 311 -1.13 7.76 2.58
N GLU A 312 0.16 7.90 2.22
CA GLU A 312 0.57 8.21 0.85
C GLU A 312 0.24 7.08 -0.14
N TYR A 313 0.27 5.83 0.31
CA TYR A 313 -0.14 4.68 -0.49
C TYR A 313 -1.63 4.75 -0.84
N PHE A 314 -2.51 5.01 0.15
CA PHE A 314 -3.93 5.24 -0.09
C PHE A 314 -4.18 6.43 -1.01
N ARG A 315 -3.51 7.54 -0.73
CA ARG A 315 -3.63 8.76 -1.54
C ARG A 315 -3.23 8.48 -2.99
N CYS A 316 -2.15 7.74 -3.22
CA CYS A 316 -1.71 7.35 -4.54
C CYS A 316 -2.77 6.47 -5.25
N LYS A 317 -3.34 5.46 -4.58
CA LYS A 317 -4.45 4.67 -5.13
C LYS A 317 -5.63 5.56 -5.56
N LYS A 318 -6.03 6.50 -4.70
CA LYS A 318 -7.18 7.38 -4.95
C LYS A 318 -6.92 8.41 -6.05
N GLN A 319 -5.76 9.05 -6.05
CA GLN A 319 -5.46 10.17 -6.96
C GLN A 319 -4.90 9.70 -8.30
N VAL A 320 -3.98 8.72 -8.31
CA VAL A 320 -3.33 8.25 -9.54
C VAL A 320 -4.22 7.29 -10.31
N PHE A 321 -4.83 6.32 -9.62
CA PHE A 321 -5.68 5.32 -10.26
C PHE A 321 -7.17 5.63 -10.15
N GLN A 322 -7.53 6.79 -9.60
CA GLN A 322 -8.93 7.24 -9.44
C GLN A 322 -9.79 6.14 -8.79
N PHE A 323 -9.27 5.51 -7.73
CA PHE A 323 -9.82 4.29 -7.17
C PHE A 323 -11.30 4.40 -6.76
N GLU A 324 -11.76 5.59 -6.40
CA GLU A 324 -13.18 5.82 -6.06
C GLU A 324 -14.11 5.89 -7.28
N ASN A 325 -13.58 5.87 -8.53
CA ASN A 325 -14.39 6.00 -9.75
C ASN A 325 -14.86 4.66 -10.35
N PHE A 326 -14.51 3.51 -9.75
CA PHE A 326 -14.94 2.22 -10.29
C PHE A 326 -16.47 2.12 -10.47
N ARG A 327 -16.90 1.33 -11.48
CA ARG A 327 -18.32 1.08 -11.83
C ARG A 327 -18.74 -0.38 -11.68
N VAL A 328 -17.80 -1.29 -11.40
CA VAL A 328 -18.14 -2.69 -11.08
C VAL A 328 -18.87 -2.73 -9.74
N ARG A 329 -19.97 -3.54 -9.66
CA ARG A 329 -20.94 -3.44 -8.55
C ARG A 329 -20.84 -4.55 -7.54
N LYS A 330 -20.42 -5.76 -7.94
CA LYS A 330 -20.29 -6.90 -7.03
C LYS A 330 -19.07 -6.70 -6.12
N LEU A 331 -19.23 -6.89 -4.83
CA LEU A 331 -18.15 -6.70 -3.85
C LEU A 331 -16.93 -7.56 -4.17
N LYS A 332 -17.14 -8.80 -4.64
CA LYS A 332 -16.09 -9.68 -5.14
C LYS A 332 -15.30 -9.06 -6.29
N SER A 333 -15.98 -8.41 -7.22
CA SER A 333 -15.35 -7.74 -8.38
C SER A 333 -14.60 -6.48 -7.98
N ILE A 334 -15.12 -5.74 -6.99
CA ILE A 334 -14.48 -4.56 -6.44
C ILE A 334 -13.16 -4.96 -5.74
N ASN A 335 -13.17 -6.03 -4.95
CA ASN A 335 -11.96 -6.58 -4.32
C ASN A 335 -10.95 -7.09 -5.36
N ALA A 336 -11.42 -7.74 -6.44
CA ALA A 336 -10.54 -8.13 -7.55
C ALA A 336 -9.92 -6.92 -8.24
N LEU A 337 -10.69 -5.89 -8.53
CA LEU A 337 -10.19 -4.63 -9.11
C LEU A 337 -9.13 -3.99 -8.21
N ASN A 338 -9.38 -3.94 -6.91
CA ASN A 338 -8.43 -3.46 -5.91
C ASN A 338 -7.11 -4.25 -5.94
N PHE A 339 -7.16 -5.57 -6.13
CA PHE A 339 -5.95 -6.39 -6.30
C PHE A 339 -5.16 -5.96 -7.54
N TYR A 340 -5.81 -5.66 -8.67
CA TYR A 340 -5.10 -5.22 -9.89
C TYR A 340 -4.50 -3.82 -9.74
N ILE A 341 -5.14 -2.91 -9.01
CA ILE A 341 -4.52 -1.63 -8.60
C ILE A 341 -3.30 -1.90 -7.72
N THR A 342 -3.41 -2.86 -6.79
CA THR A 342 -2.26 -3.28 -5.95
C THR A 342 -1.11 -3.81 -6.79
N LEU A 343 -1.35 -4.54 -7.90
CA LEU A 343 -0.32 -4.92 -8.85
C LEU A 343 0.33 -3.71 -9.53
N CYS A 344 -0.46 -2.72 -9.91
CA CYS A 344 0.08 -1.46 -10.47
C CYS A 344 0.98 -0.74 -9.45
N MET A 345 0.55 -0.63 -8.20
CA MET A 345 1.36 -0.05 -7.11
C MET A 345 2.66 -0.85 -6.88
N ALA A 346 2.60 -2.18 -6.95
CA ALA A 346 3.78 -3.03 -6.85
C ALA A 346 4.73 -2.87 -8.05
N PHE A 347 4.20 -2.62 -9.24
CA PHE A 347 5.04 -2.28 -10.39
C PHE A 347 5.77 -0.95 -10.19
N LEU A 348 5.12 0.07 -9.60
CA LEU A 348 5.78 1.32 -9.21
C LEU A 348 6.90 1.05 -8.18
N ALA A 349 6.66 0.16 -7.20
CA ALA A 349 7.67 -0.25 -6.24
C ALA A 349 8.86 -0.93 -6.93
N LEU A 350 8.60 -1.85 -7.87
CA LEU A 350 9.64 -2.53 -8.65
C LEU A 350 10.52 -1.52 -9.39
N VAL A 351 9.91 -0.53 -10.03
CA VAL A 351 10.66 0.54 -10.73
C VAL A 351 11.42 1.40 -9.73
N SER A 352 10.85 1.71 -8.55
CA SER A 352 11.52 2.51 -7.53
C SER A 352 12.79 1.83 -6.98
N MET A 353 12.80 0.50 -6.92
CA MET A 353 13.95 -0.30 -6.46
C MET A 353 15.08 -0.41 -7.49
N LYS A 354 14.81 -0.08 -8.77
CA LYS A 354 15.88 -0.05 -9.77
C LYS A 354 16.90 1.04 -9.41
N PRO A 355 18.19 0.84 -9.68
CA PRO A 355 19.22 1.87 -9.49
C PRO A 355 18.84 3.19 -10.19
N GLU A 356 19.31 4.31 -9.69
CA GLU A 356 19.08 5.62 -10.33
C GLU A 356 19.72 5.70 -11.70
N THR A 357 20.81 4.97 -11.91
CA THR A 357 21.49 4.79 -13.19
C THR A 357 20.70 3.96 -14.20
N SER A 358 19.59 3.32 -13.80
CA SER A 358 18.73 2.54 -14.72
C SER A 358 18.13 3.44 -15.79
N ALA A 359 18.43 3.17 -17.06
CA ALA A 359 17.89 3.91 -18.21
C ALA A 359 16.36 3.99 -18.17
N LEU A 360 15.67 2.90 -17.79
CA LEU A 360 14.21 2.89 -17.68
C LEU A 360 13.71 3.85 -16.60
N LYS A 361 14.28 3.81 -15.39
CA LYS A 361 13.88 4.69 -14.28
C LYS A 361 14.13 6.15 -14.64
N PHE A 362 15.27 6.43 -15.24
CA PHE A 362 15.63 7.77 -15.72
C PHE A 362 14.62 8.27 -16.77
N SER A 363 14.31 7.48 -17.80
CA SER A 363 13.33 7.83 -18.83
C SER A 363 11.95 8.13 -18.24
N ILE A 364 11.49 7.30 -17.30
CA ILE A 364 10.21 7.50 -16.62
C ILE A 364 10.22 8.83 -15.84
N LEU A 365 11.26 9.07 -15.03
CA LEU A 365 11.34 10.29 -14.21
C LEU A 365 11.49 11.56 -15.07
N ARG A 366 12.14 11.48 -16.23
CA ARG A 366 12.27 12.58 -17.19
C ARG A 366 10.91 12.97 -17.82
N LYS A 367 10.01 12.01 -18.03
CA LYS A 367 8.64 12.25 -18.52
C LYS A 367 7.68 12.78 -17.46
N ALA A 368 8.02 12.60 -16.18
CA ALA A 368 7.28 13.22 -15.09
C ALA A 368 7.66 14.71 -14.97
N ASN A 369 6.76 15.52 -14.41
CA ASN A 369 7.06 16.91 -14.13
C ASN A 369 8.31 17.05 -13.26
N PRO A 370 9.20 18.03 -13.54
CA PRO A 370 10.35 18.30 -12.70
C PRO A 370 9.89 18.71 -11.28
N VAL A 371 10.63 18.28 -10.28
CA VAL A 371 10.40 18.64 -8.86
C VAL A 371 11.67 19.28 -8.35
N LYS A 372 11.52 20.46 -7.72
CA LYS A 372 12.64 21.23 -7.16
C LYS A 372 13.22 20.62 -5.88
N GLU A 373 12.40 19.88 -5.12
CA GLU A 373 12.79 19.31 -3.83
C GLU A 373 13.14 17.82 -3.92
N LYS A 374 13.90 17.32 -2.94
CA LYS A 374 14.20 15.90 -2.81
C LYS A 374 12.92 15.09 -2.61
N VAL A 375 12.64 14.17 -3.51
CA VAL A 375 11.44 13.34 -3.46
C VAL A 375 11.65 12.15 -2.54
N ASN A 376 10.83 12.04 -1.50
CA ASN A 376 10.84 10.92 -0.55
C ASN A 376 9.86 9.80 -0.91
N PHE A 377 8.88 10.08 -1.79
CA PHE A 377 7.86 9.13 -2.22
C PHE A 377 7.67 9.22 -3.74
N TYR A 378 8.19 8.23 -4.46
CA TYR A 378 8.32 8.28 -5.93
C TYR A 378 7.07 7.87 -6.70
N TYR A 379 6.07 7.24 -6.10
CA TYR A 379 4.96 6.61 -6.84
C TYR A 379 4.20 7.57 -7.74
N TYR A 380 3.91 8.78 -7.30
CA TYR A 380 3.25 9.79 -8.14
C TYR A 380 4.03 10.13 -9.40
N ARG A 381 5.33 10.34 -9.25
CA ARG A 381 6.21 10.66 -10.38
C ARG A 381 6.36 9.49 -11.33
N LEU A 382 6.56 8.29 -10.78
CA LEU A 382 6.70 7.08 -11.57
C LEU A 382 5.41 6.81 -12.36
N ALA A 383 4.26 6.87 -11.73
CA ALA A 383 2.97 6.67 -12.39
C ALA A 383 2.73 7.67 -13.52
N LYS A 384 2.99 8.96 -13.28
CA LYS A 384 2.84 10.00 -14.29
C LYS A 384 3.83 9.81 -15.47
N GLY A 385 5.08 9.47 -15.18
CA GLY A 385 6.06 9.20 -16.22
C GLY A 385 5.73 7.95 -17.04
N ILE A 386 5.25 6.88 -16.38
CA ILE A 386 4.79 5.65 -17.06
C ILE A 386 3.61 5.96 -17.99
N SER A 387 2.56 6.61 -17.48
CA SER A 387 1.42 7.03 -18.30
C SER A 387 1.87 7.92 -19.45
N GLY A 388 2.77 8.89 -19.21
CA GLY A 388 3.32 9.77 -20.22
C GLY A 388 4.14 9.06 -21.32
N ILE A 389 4.84 7.96 -21.01
CA ILE A 389 5.52 7.13 -22.02
C ILE A 389 4.49 6.29 -22.80
N LEU A 390 3.52 5.69 -22.10
CA LEU A 390 2.55 4.78 -22.70
C LEU A 390 1.48 5.50 -23.53
N SER A 391 1.23 6.79 -23.30
CA SER A 391 0.32 7.60 -24.14
C SER A 391 0.73 7.69 -25.61
N TYR A 392 2.01 7.43 -25.92
CA TYR A 392 2.50 7.34 -27.30
C TYR A 392 2.38 5.93 -27.91
N ALA A 393 1.85 4.97 -27.15
CA ALA A 393 1.70 3.60 -27.64
C ALA A 393 0.53 3.52 -28.62
N LYS A 394 0.79 3.10 -29.86
CA LYS A 394 -0.26 2.85 -30.87
C LYS A 394 -1.01 1.55 -30.64
N GLU A 395 -0.47 0.66 -29.81
CA GLU A 395 -0.98 -0.69 -29.57
C GLU A 395 -0.79 -1.05 -28.09
N GLY A 396 -1.73 -1.82 -27.55
CA GLY A 396 -1.61 -2.39 -26.20
C GLY A 396 -0.60 -3.54 -26.14
N VAL A 397 -0.78 -4.44 -25.19
CA VAL A 397 0.11 -5.62 -25.01
C VAL A 397 -0.42 -6.90 -25.69
N ARG A 398 -1.57 -6.82 -26.35
CA ARG A 398 -2.26 -7.98 -26.94
C ARG A 398 -1.44 -8.71 -27.99
N LEU A 399 -0.69 -8.01 -28.82
CA LEU A 399 0.13 -8.59 -29.88
C LEU A 399 1.17 -9.57 -29.32
N TRP A 400 1.70 -9.33 -28.11
CA TRP A 400 2.65 -10.19 -27.44
C TRP A 400 2.11 -11.60 -27.14
N PHE A 401 0.78 -11.77 -27.12
CA PHE A 401 0.09 -13.04 -26.95
C PHE A 401 -0.36 -13.69 -28.26
N LYS A 402 -0.37 -12.94 -29.38
CA LYS A 402 -0.73 -13.46 -30.71
C LYS A 402 0.43 -14.21 -31.35
N THR A 403 1.66 -13.75 -31.17
CA THR A 403 2.85 -14.38 -31.75
C THR A 403 3.34 -15.53 -30.87
N LYS A 404 3.45 -16.73 -31.44
CA LYS A 404 3.99 -17.92 -30.76
C LYS A 404 5.51 -17.83 -30.52
N ARG A 405 6.21 -16.90 -31.16
CA ARG A 405 7.64 -16.62 -30.98
C ARG A 405 7.86 -15.11 -31.04
N PRO A 406 8.69 -14.53 -30.14
CA PRO A 406 9.14 -13.15 -30.34
C PRO A 406 9.92 -13.14 -31.66
N THR A 407 9.46 -12.33 -32.61
CA THR A 407 10.08 -12.16 -33.95
C THR A 407 11.40 -11.40 -33.88
N TYR A 408 11.90 -11.08 -32.71
CA TYR A 408 13.17 -10.39 -32.56
C TYR A 408 14.29 -11.42 -32.38
N ARG A 409 14.95 -11.79 -33.47
CA ARG A 409 16.33 -12.31 -33.43
C ARG A 409 17.18 -11.17 -32.85
N GLN A 410 17.73 -11.39 -31.67
CA GLN A 410 18.79 -10.55 -31.16
C GLN A 410 19.95 -10.67 -32.17
N LEU A 411 20.19 -9.64 -32.96
CA LEU A 411 21.34 -9.58 -33.83
C LEU A 411 22.58 -9.58 -32.93
N ARG A 412 23.27 -10.72 -32.86
CA ARG A 412 24.59 -10.80 -32.27
C ARG A 412 25.55 -10.24 -33.31
N PHE A 413 26.00 -9.02 -33.12
CA PHE A 413 27.16 -8.51 -33.85
C PHE A 413 28.37 -9.32 -33.40
N LYS A 414 28.90 -10.20 -34.27
CA LYS A 414 30.26 -10.72 -34.14
C LYS A 414 31.20 -9.58 -34.57
N LEU A 415 31.79 -8.93 -33.57
CA LEU A 415 32.95 -8.07 -33.84
C LEU A 415 34.08 -9.02 -34.29
N ILE A 416 34.36 -9.04 -35.58
CA ILE A 416 35.55 -9.68 -36.15
C ILE A 416 36.65 -8.62 -36.02
N TYR A 417 37.51 -8.77 -34.99
CA TYR A 417 38.76 -8.04 -34.95
C TYR A 417 39.68 -8.63 -36.05
N LYS A 418 40.11 -7.79 -37.02
CA LYS A 418 41.23 -8.06 -37.90
C LYS A 418 42.54 -7.75 -37.18
#